data_e0056e37a053adeb2087702dc202aeee
#
_entry.id   e0056e37a053adeb2087702dc202aeee
#
_cell.length_a   1.000
_cell.length_b   1.000
_cell.length_c   1.000
_cell.angle_alpha   90.00
_cell.angle_beta   90.00
_cell.angle_gamma   90.00
#
_symmetry.space_group_name_H-M   'P 1'
#
loop_
_entity.id
_entity.type
_entity.pdbx_description
1 polymer ?
#
loop_
_entity_poly.entity_id
_entity_poly.type
_entity_poly.pdbx_seq_one_letter_code
_entity_poly.pdbx_strand_id
1 'polypeptide(L)'
;MPLKENYKDKFTVNNLMDSKKTSGQPFNLKFAPNPSGWCRHFSGCAAKLSPADKVKVFYDAGFRAMEFNEYGGLPVEEQKAVARQMEKLGMQMGVFAPRVGSWEVPNLTGNILDPKSRIRDKEGVKRMVRSIMESALEVGKRAGAKWFTVVIGAEDPSLEYGYQFSNAVEHLKYAADFLEKNDGPIMVLESLNIKNHPGLWLKKIPQAYAVCKAVGSPKCKILNDLYHQQVTEGNLIENIDAAWDEIAYFQIADNPGRNEPGTGEINYKKIMEHIYKKGYEGIIGLELVQSKATPEGDEFFVDSVRSIDVA
;
A
#
# COMPACT_ATOMS: atom_id res chain seq x y z
N MET A 1 34.15 11.07 -31.25
CA MET A 1 33.58 9.80 -31.71
C MET A 1 32.26 9.58 -31.00
N PRO A 2 31.15 9.40 -31.72
CA PRO A 2 29.82 9.44 -31.14
C PRO A 2 29.38 8.04 -30.67
N LEU A 3 29.03 7.91 -29.40
CA LEU A 3 28.22 6.81 -28.91
C LEU A 3 26.75 7.28 -28.87
N LYS A 4 26.16 7.37 -30.08
CA LYS A 4 24.72 7.46 -30.28
C LYS A 4 24.35 6.29 -31.16
N GLU A 5 24.10 5.14 -30.58
CA GLU A 5 23.33 4.09 -31.26
C GLU A 5 22.37 3.43 -30.23
N ASN A 6 21.10 3.74 -30.44
CA ASN A 6 19.92 2.90 -30.25
C ASN A 6 19.79 2.10 -28.97
N TYR A 7 19.61 2.80 -27.84
CA TYR A 7 19.08 2.20 -26.62
C TYR A 7 17.59 1.83 -26.75
N LYS A 8 16.90 2.33 -27.79
CA LYS A 8 15.47 2.07 -27.99
C LYS A 8 15.14 0.69 -28.54
N ASP A 9 16.06 0.03 -29.22
CA ASP A 9 15.79 -1.22 -29.94
C ASP A 9 16.28 -2.48 -29.22
N LYS A 10 17.01 -2.34 -28.10
CA LYS A 10 17.50 -3.48 -27.30
C LYS A 10 16.65 -3.85 -26.10
N PHE A 11 15.72 -3.00 -25.70
CA PHE A 11 14.87 -3.20 -24.52
C PHE A 11 13.40 -3.00 -24.88
N THR A 12 12.92 -3.78 -25.85
CA THR A 12 11.50 -4.07 -25.92
C THR A 12 11.18 -5.10 -24.83
N VAL A 13 9.99 -5.04 -24.28
CA VAL A 13 9.43 -6.05 -23.34
C VAL A 13 9.65 -7.49 -23.85
N ASN A 14 9.80 -7.69 -25.16
CA ASN A 14 10.15 -8.98 -25.79
C ASN A 14 11.54 -9.52 -25.42
N ASN A 15 12.51 -8.68 -25.04
CA ASN A 15 13.85 -9.15 -24.64
C ASN A 15 13.92 -9.58 -23.15
N LEU A 16 13.00 -9.08 -22.31
CA LEU A 16 12.78 -9.62 -20.96
C LEU A 16 12.17 -11.03 -21.04
N MET A 17 11.49 -11.36 -22.13
CA MET A 17 10.80 -12.65 -22.33
C MET A 17 11.68 -13.77 -22.90
N ASP A 18 12.89 -13.50 -23.37
CA ASP A 18 13.79 -14.52 -23.92
C ASP A 18 14.65 -15.26 -22.88
N SER A 19 14.64 -14.83 -21.61
CA SER A 19 15.24 -15.59 -20.51
C SER A 19 14.26 -16.62 -19.93
N LYS A 20 14.24 -17.74 -20.58
CA LYS A 20 13.82 -19.10 -20.14
C LYS A 20 12.73 -19.21 -19.04
N LYS A 21 11.50 -19.46 -19.47
CA LYS A 21 10.45 -20.33 -18.89
C LYS A 21 9.37 -19.76 -17.96
N THR A 22 9.45 -18.56 -17.40
CA THR A 22 8.40 -18.07 -16.49
C THR A 22 7.94 -16.62 -16.70
N SER A 23 8.57 -15.86 -17.59
CA SER A 23 8.19 -14.46 -17.87
C SER A 23 6.82 -14.40 -18.55
N GLY A 24 5.93 -13.53 -18.01
CA GLY A 24 4.59 -13.33 -18.54
C GLY A 24 3.50 -14.25 -18.01
N GLN A 25 3.84 -15.36 -17.35
CA GLN A 25 2.85 -16.20 -16.68
C GLN A 25 2.26 -15.45 -15.48
N PRO A 26 0.93 -15.44 -15.31
CA PRO A 26 0.31 -14.84 -14.14
C PRO A 26 0.84 -15.46 -12.83
N PHE A 27 0.91 -14.65 -11.79
CA PHE A 27 1.11 -15.13 -10.43
C PHE A 27 -0.19 -15.77 -9.92
N ASN A 28 -0.09 -16.74 -9.02
CA ASN A 28 -1.24 -17.35 -8.35
C ASN A 28 -1.82 -16.40 -7.28
N LEU A 29 -0.96 -15.73 -6.52
CA LEU A 29 -1.35 -14.63 -5.65
C LEU A 29 -1.35 -13.30 -6.40
N LYS A 30 -2.20 -12.37 -5.98
CA LYS A 30 -2.32 -11.05 -6.63
C LYS A 30 -1.28 -10.06 -6.09
N PHE A 31 -0.03 -10.26 -6.46
CA PHE A 31 1.01 -9.29 -6.14
C PHE A 31 0.81 -8.00 -6.95
N ALA A 32 1.02 -6.85 -6.30
CA ALA A 32 0.78 -5.53 -6.87
C ALA A 32 2.04 -4.64 -6.79
N PRO A 33 2.83 -4.54 -7.88
CA PRO A 33 3.93 -3.59 -7.94
C PRO A 33 3.42 -2.15 -7.90
N ASN A 34 4.31 -1.22 -7.52
CA ASN A 34 4.01 0.20 -7.35
C ASN A 34 4.80 1.03 -8.38
N PRO A 35 4.15 1.91 -9.17
CA PRO A 35 4.80 2.72 -10.18
C PRO A 35 5.52 3.96 -9.61
N SER A 36 5.42 4.21 -8.30
CA SER A 36 6.04 5.35 -7.62
C SER A 36 7.55 5.40 -7.82
N GLY A 37 8.08 6.60 -7.94
CA GLY A 37 9.51 6.79 -8.20
C GLY A 37 10.41 6.26 -7.08
N TRP A 38 9.93 6.27 -5.84
CA TRP A 38 10.71 5.79 -4.70
C TRP A 38 10.82 4.26 -4.64
N CYS A 39 9.80 3.53 -5.12
CA CYS A 39 9.83 2.05 -5.20
C CYS A 39 10.83 1.54 -6.25
N ARG A 40 11.08 2.32 -7.30
CA ARG A 40 11.99 1.99 -8.40
C ARG A 40 11.62 0.72 -9.18
N HIS A 41 10.40 0.21 -9.07
CA HIS A 41 10.00 -0.99 -9.76
C HIS A 41 10.18 -0.85 -11.27
N PHE A 42 10.87 -1.82 -11.86
CA PHE A 42 11.26 -1.82 -13.26
C PHE A 42 12.07 -0.59 -13.69
N SER A 43 12.91 -0.07 -12.79
CA SER A 43 13.76 1.09 -13.10
C SER A 43 14.81 0.82 -14.18
N GLY A 44 15.14 -0.45 -14.43
CA GLY A 44 16.05 -0.82 -15.52
C GLY A 44 15.46 -0.55 -16.90
N CYS A 45 14.18 -0.87 -17.09
CA CYS A 45 13.52 -0.72 -18.41
C CYS A 45 12.46 0.37 -18.47
N ALA A 46 11.83 0.74 -17.34
CA ALA A 46 10.64 1.58 -17.30
C ALA A 46 10.78 2.88 -16.50
N ALA A 47 11.99 3.27 -16.09
CA ALA A 47 12.21 4.46 -15.23
C ALA A 47 11.60 5.75 -15.78
N LYS A 48 11.59 5.92 -17.11
CA LYS A 48 11.12 7.14 -17.80
C LYS A 48 9.69 7.05 -18.31
N LEU A 49 9.03 5.92 -18.12
CA LEU A 49 7.65 5.72 -18.57
C LEU A 49 6.67 6.44 -17.64
N SER A 50 5.55 6.87 -18.23
CA SER A 50 4.42 7.38 -17.45
C SER A 50 3.84 6.26 -16.56
N PRO A 51 3.13 6.59 -15.46
CA PRO A 51 2.44 5.57 -14.68
C PRO A 51 1.50 4.68 -15.50
N ALA A 52 0.80 5.25 -16.49
CA ALA A 52 -0.07 4.49 -17.38
C ALA A 52 0.70 3.49 -18.27
N ASP A 53 1.88 3.87 -18.77
CA ASP A 53 2.71 2.96 -19.57
C ASP A 53 3.34 1.85 -18.70
N LYS A 54 3.69 2.14 -17.45
CA LYS A 54 4.17 1.14 -16.48
C LYS A 54 3.15 0.04 -16.21
N VAL A 55 1.85 0.32 -16.26
CA VAL A 55 0.79 -0.70 -16.13
C VAL A 55 1.00 -1.85 -17.11
N LYS A 56 1.35 -1.53 -18.37
CA LYS A 56 1.62 -2.57 -19.38
C LYS A 56 2.87 -3.38 -19.05
N VAL A 57 3.94 -2.75 -18.57
CA VAL A 57 5.17 -3.44 -18.15
C VAL A 57 4.85 -4.43 -17.02
N PHE A 58 4.09 -4.03 -16.02
CA PHE A 58 3.68 -4.91 -14.93
C PHE A 58 2.82 -6.08 -15.42
N TYR A 59 1.87 -5.81 -16.32
CA TYR A 59 1.04 -6.85 -16.90
C TYR A 59 1.87 -7.89 -17.68
N ASP A 60 2.81 -7.42 -18.52
CA ASP A 60 3.69 -8.27 -19.33
C ASP A 60 4.63 -9.12 -18.45
N ALA A 61 5.02 -8.62 -17.27
CA ALA A 61 5.79 -9.35 -16.27
C ALA A 61 4.97 -10.38 -15.46
N GLY A 62 3.66 -10.47 -15.69
CA GLY A 62 2.78 -11.46 -15.06
C GLY A 62 1.90 -10.91 -13.94
N PHE A 63 2.04 -9.65 -13.55
CA PHE A 63 1.19 -9.04 -12.52
C PHE A 63 -0.24 -8.81 -13.03
N ARG A 64 -1.22 -8.95 -12.14
CA ARG A 64 -2.65 -8.72 -12.44
C ARG A 64 -3.27 -7.68 -11.50
N ALA A 65 -2.45 -7.07 -10.67
CA ALA A 65 -2.80 -5.93 -9.83
C ALA A 65 -1.66 -4.92 -9.81
N MET A 66 -1.95 -3.71 -9.37
CA MET A 66 -0.99 -2.64 -9.11
C MET A 66 -1.48 -1.84 -7.91
N GLU A 67 -0.63 -1.49 -6.97
CA GLU A 67 -0.95 -0.45 -5.99
C GLU A 67 -0.29 0.88 -6.37
N PHE A 68 -0.87 2.00 -5.96
CA PHE A 68 -0.30 3.29 -6.29
C PHE A 68 -0.64 4.34 -5.24
N ASN A 69 0.19 4.46 -4.23
CA ASN A 69 -0.07 5.36 -3.10
C ASN A 69 -0.28 6.83 -3.53
N GLU A 70 0.49 7.33 -4.50
CA GLU A 70 0.39 8.72 -4.97
C GLU A 70 -0.72 8.94 -6.03
N TYR A 71 -1.50 7.93 -6.38
CA TYR A 71 -2.52 8.03 -7.43
C TYR A 71 -3.50 9.19 -7.21
N GLY A 72 -3.97 9.38 -5.98
CA GLY A 72 -4.88 10.47 -5.62
C GLY A 72 -4.29 11.88 -5.80
N GLY A 73 -2.96 12.00 -5.84
CA GLY A 73 -2.24 13.26 -6.06
C GLY A 73 -1.94 13.58 -7.53
N LEU A 74 -2.15 12.64 -8.44
CA LEU A 74 -1.95 12.87 -9.87
C LEU A 74 -3.00 13.82 -10.45
N PRO A 75 -2.69 14.53 -11.53
CA PRO A 75 -3.70 15.21 -12.35
C PRO A 75 -4.82 14.24 -12.77
N VAL A 76 -6.06 14.72 -12.81
CA VAL A 76 -7.25 13.86 -13.09
C VAL A 76 -7.10 13.11 -14.42
N GLU A 77 -6.53 13.74 -15.45
CA GLU A 77 -6.34 13.09 -16.76
C GLU A 77 -5.30 11.96 -16.72
N GLU A 78 -4.26 12.10 -15.90
CA GLU A 78 -3.31 11.01 -15.65
C GLU A 78 -3.96 9.86 -14.86
N GLN A 79 -4.75 10.17 -13.83
CA GLN A 79 -5.54 9.17 -13.12
C GLN A 79 -6.43 8.38 -14.10
N LYS A 80 -7.16 9.08 -14.98
CA LYS A 80 -7.98 8.44 -16.02
C LYS A 80 -7.16 7.59 -17.00
N ALA A 81 -5.96 8.04 -17.38
CA ALA A 81 -5.09 7.28 -18.27
C ALA A 81 -4.64 5.95 -17.63
N VAL A 82 -4.22 5.98 -16.36
CA VAL A 82 -3.89 4.78 -15.59
C VAL A 82 -5.10 3.85 -15.48
N ALA A 83 -6.26 4.37 -15.08
CA ALA A 83 -7.48 3.58 -14.92
C ALA A 83 -7.89 2.88 -16.24
N ARG A 84 -7.92 3.61 -17.36
CA ARG A 84 -8.22 3.04 -18.69
C ARG A 84 -7.24 1.94 -19.09
N GLN A 85 -5.95 2.11 -18.79
CA GLN A 85 -4.96 1.09 -19.13
C GLN A 85 -5.13 -0.17 -18.26
N MET A 86 -5.42 0.00 -16.98
CA MET A 86 -5.73 -1.11 -16.09
C MET A 86 -6.99 -1.87 -16.52
N GLU A 87 -8.06 -1.15 -16.83
CA GLU A 87 -9.31 -1.74 -17.33
C GLU A 87 -9.08 -2.53 -18.62
N LYS A 88 -8.37 -1.94 -19.59
CA LYS A 88 -8.02 -2.60 -20.87
C LYS A 88 -7.28 -3.91 -20.68
N LEU A 89 -6.44 -4.02 -19.64
CA LEU A 89 -5.61 -5.19 -19.36
C LEU A 89 -6.23 -6.11 -18.30
N GLY A 90 -7.40 -5.78 -17.75
CA GLY A 90 -8.06 -6.56 -16.69
C GLY A 90 -7.26 -6.55 -15.37
N MET A 91 -6.48 -5.51 -15.11
CA MET A 91 -5.71 -5.37 -13.87
C MET A 91 -6.55 -4.70 -12.78
N GLN A 92 -6.30 -5.08 -11.52
CA GLN A 92 -6.99 -4.52 -10.35
C GLN A 92 -6.12 -3.45 -9.68
N MET A 93 -6.75 -2.34 -9.27
CA MET A 93 -6.11 -1.36 -8.41
C MET A 93 -6.11 -1.86 -6.96
N GLY A 94 -4.95 -1.87 -6.33
CA GLY A 94 -4.76 -2.08 -4.91
C GLY A 94 -5.08 -0.83 -4.10
N VAL A 95 -4.27 -0.55 -3.07
CA VAL A 95 -4.43 0.68 -2.29
C VAL A 95 -3.91 1.90 -3.03
N PHE A 96 -4.54 3.03 -2.74
CA PHE A 96 -4.02 4.37 -2.96
C PHE A 96 -4.10 5.14 -1.64
N ALA A 97 -3.33 6.22 -1.48
CA ALA A 97 -3.51 7.14 -0.38
C ALA A 97 -4.30 8.36 -0.87
N PRO A 98 -5.43 8.71 -0.23
CA PRO A 98 -6.05 10.00 -0.47
C PRO A 98 -5.09 11.07 0.01
N ARG A 99 -5.02 12.19 -0.73
CA ARG A 99 -4.15 13.30 -0.33
C ARG A 99 -4.71 13.94 0.94
N VAL A 100 -4.05 13.70 2.06
CA VAL A 100 -4.48 14.16 3.37
C VAL A 100 -3.31 14.81 4.06
N GLY A 101 -3.59 15.77 4.91
CA GLY A 101 -2.70 16.51 5.77
C GLY A 101 -1.38 15.86 6.21
N SER A 102 -0.67 16.44 7.11
CA SER A 102 0.61 15.90 7.60
C SER A 102 0.36 14.76 8.59
N TRP A 103 1.02 13.63 8.42
CA TRP A 103 1.04 12.53 9.40
C TRP A 103 1.67 12.96 10.74
N GLU A 104 2.42 14.06 10.73
CA GLU A 104 3.11 14.59 11.92
C GLU A 104 2.15 15.32 12.88
N VAL A 105 0.89 15.49 12.51
CA VAL A 105 -0.11 16.20 13.31
C VAL A 105 -1.02 15.18 14.01
N PRO A 106 -1.28 15.30 15.33
CA PRO A 106 -2.19 14.40 16.04
C PRO A 106 -3.66 14.78 15.78
N ASN A 107 -4.07 14.72 14.51
CA ASN A 107 -5.42 15.10 14.10
C ASN A 107 -6.48 14.22 14.75
N LEU A 108 -6.45 12.90 14.45
CA LEU A 108 -7.45 11.98 14.96
C LEU A 108 -7.24 11.62 16.43
N THR A 109 -6.00 11.63 16.91
CA THR A 109 -5.66 11.27 18.30
C THR A 109 -5.86 12.43 19.27
N GLY A 110 -5.48 13.64 18.87
CA GLY A 110 -5.46 14.83 19.72
C GLY A 110 -6.52 15.89 19.39
N ASN A 111 -7.28 15.73 18.30
CA ASN A 111 -8.19 16.77 17.81
C ASN A 111 -7.47 18.07 17.45
N ILE A 112 -6.25 18.01 16.92
CA ILE A 112 -5.42 19.16 16.58
C ILE A 112 -5.31 19.26 15.05
N LEU A 113 -5.59 20.45 14.49
CA LEU A 113 -5.40 20.73 13.06
C LEU A 113 -4.05 21.41 12.78
N ASP A 114 -3.68 22.35 13.62
CA ASP A 114 -2.40 23.06 13.55
C ASP A 114 -1.53 22.71 14.76
N PRO A 115 -0.42 22.01 14.56
CA PRO A 115 0.46 21.61 15.65
C PRO A 115 1.10 22.79 16.39
N LYS A 116 1.14 23.96 15.76
CA LYS A 116 1.70 25.18 16.38
C LYS A 116 0.72 25.81 17.36
N SER A 117 -0.58 25.77 17.05
CA SER A 117 -1.61 26.34 17.91
C SER A 117 -1.94 25.48 19.13
N ARG A 118 -1.77 24.18 19.02
CA ARG A 118 -2.19 23.17 20.01
C ARG A 118 -3.66 23.28 20.45
N ILE A 119 -4.47 24.03 19.73
CA ILE A 119 -5.91 24.16 19.99
C ILE A 119 -6.60 22.90 19.54
N ARG A 120 -7.41 22.31 20.44
CA ARG A 120 -8.25 21.17 20.12
C ARG A 120 -9.51 21.64 19.41
N ASP A 121 -9.69 21.23 18.16
CA ASP A 121 -10.86 21.53 17.34
C ASP A 121 -11.43 20.23 16.75
N LYS A 122 -12.21 19.54 17.53
CA LYS A 122 -12.84 18.26 17.16
C LYS A 122 -13.74 18.40 15.92
N GLU A 123 -14.51 19.48 15.83
CA GLU A 123 -15.38 19.71 14.69
C GLU A 123 -14.59 20.07 13.42
N GLY A 124 -13.49 20.81 13.57
CA GLY A 124 -12.56 21.04 12.47
C GLY A 124 -11.93 19.76 11.95
N VAL A 125 -11.51 18.87 12.86
CA VAL A 125 -10.98 17.54 12.46
C VAL A 125 -12.08 16.71 11.76
N LYS A 126 -13.32 16.73 12.22
CA LYS A 126 -14.43 16.05 11.51
C LYS A 126 -14.64 16.60 10.10
N ARG A 127 -14.57 17.92 9.91
CA ARG A 127 -14.65 18.53 8.56
C ARG A 127 -13.49 18.08 7.69
N MET A 128 -12.27 18.03 8.24
CA MET A 128 -11.10 17.50 7.53
C MET A 128 -11.32 16.02 7.12
N VAL A 129 -11.73 15.17 8.05
CA VAL A 129 -12.04 13.75 7.79
C VAL A 129 -13.09 13.62 6.68
N ARG A 130 -14.15 14.45 6.73
CA ARG A 130 -15.18 14.45 5.69
C ARG A 130 -14.62 14.76 4.30
N SER A 131 -13.81 15.79 4.18
CA SER A 131 -13.18 16.16 2.90
C SER A 131 -12.27 15.06 2.35
N ILE A 132 -11.56 14.36 3.25
CA ILE A 132 -10.74 13.20 2.90
C ILE A 132 -11.60 12.07 2.34
N MET A 133 -12.71 11.74 3.00
CA MET A 133 -13.61 10.66 2.57
C MET A 133 -14.28 10.98 1.24
N GLU A 134 -14.64 12.23 1.01
CA GLU A 134 -15.17 12.70 -0.29
C GLU A 134 -14.11 12.52 -1.40
N SER A 135 -12.88 12.92 -1.14
CA SER A 135 -11.76 12.68 -2.08
C SER A 135 -11.51 11.20 -2.31
N ALA A 136 -11.48 10.39 -1.24
CA ALA A 136 -11.28 8.94 -1.35
C ALA A 136 -12.38 8.26 -2.17
N LEU A 137 -13.63 8.71 -2.00
CA LEU A 137 -14.77 8.20 -2.78
C LEU A 137 -14.60 8.51 -4.28
N GLU A 138 -14.26 9.75 -4.64
CA GLU A 138 -14.08 10.14 -6.05
C GLU A 138 -12.88 9.44 -6.70
N VAL A 139 -11.73 9.42 -5.99
CA VAL A 139 -10.51 8.77 -6.48
C VAL A 139 -10.72 7.26 -6.59
N GLY A 140 -11.33 6.63 -5.58
CA GLY A 140 -11.63 5.21 -5.58
C GLY A 140 -12.55 4.80 -6.73
N LYS A 141 -13.61 5.57 -7.00
CA LYS A 141 -14.50 5.34 -8.15
C LYS A 141 -13.74 5.44 -9.48
N ARG A 142 -12.87 6.44 -9.62
CA ARG A 142 -12.07 6.64 -10.84
C ARG A 142 -11.06 5.52 -11.06
N ALA A 143 -10.45 5.03 -9.99
CA ALA A 143 -9.46 3.96 -10.02
C ALA A 143 -10.08 2.55 -10.09
N GLY A 144 -11.37 2.39 -9.81
CA GLY A 144 -11.98 1.08 -9.53
C GLY A 144 -11.37 0.40 -8.31
N ALA A 145 -10.85 1.20 -7.34
CA ALA A 145 -10.15 0.70 -6.17
C ALA A 145 -11.12 0.32 -5.05
N LYS A 146 -10.89 -0.86 -4.46
CA LYS A 146 -11.68 -1.35 -3.33
C LYS A 146 -11.16 -0.84 -1.98
N TRP A 147 -9.88 -0.45 -1.89
CA TRP A 147 -9.20 -0.07 -0.66
C TRP A 147 -8.43 1.24 -0.81
N PHE A 148 -8.22 1.92 0.31
CA PHE A 148 -7.28 3.04 0.41
C PHE A 148 -6.60 3.05 1.77
N THR A 149 -5.32 3.44 1.79
CA THR A 149 -4.51 3.48 3.01
C THR A 149 -4.87 4.66 3.89
N VAL A 150 -4.97 4.40 5.19
CA VAL A 150 -5.15 5.44 6.22
C VAL A 150 -4.06 5.30 7.28
N VAL A 151 -3.28 6.35 7.43
CA VAL A 151 -2.36 6.56 8.57
C VAL A 151 -3.07 7.45 9.59
N ILE A 152 -3.21 6.98 10.83
CA ILE A 152 -3.97 7.68 11.88
C ILE A 152 -3.31 9.02 12.26
N GLY A 153 -1.99 9.13 12.09
CA GLY A 153 -1.21 10.31 12.40
C GLY A 153 -0.42 10.19 13.71
N ALA A 154 0.11 11.32 14.15
CA ALA A 154 0.99 11.40 15.31
C ALA A 154 0.27 11.08 16.64
N GLU A 155 1.04 10.64 17.63
CA GLU A 155 0.58 10.65 19.02
C GLU A 155 0.58 12.08 19.57
N ASP A 156 -0.33 12.34 20.50
CA ASP A 156 -0.35 13.57 21.30
C ASP A 156 0.27 13.30 22.67
N PRO A 157 1.51 13.71 22.93
CA PRO A 157 2.19 13.42 24.19
C PRO A 157 1.57 14.11 25.40
N SER A 158 0.60 15.01 25.21
CA SER A 158 -0.16 15.65 26.30
C SER A 158 -1.45 14.91 26.68
N LEU A 159 -1.76 13.80 25.97
CA LEU A 159 -2.93 12.97 26.26
C LEU A 159 -2.54 11.55 26.60
N GLU A 160 -3.20 10.99 27.60
CA GLU A 160 -3.13 9.56 27.89
C GLU A 160 -3.66 8.69 26.74
N TYR A 161 -3.12 7.48 26.60
CA TYR A 161 -3.45 6.57 25.51
C TYR A 161 -4.97 6.36 25.33
N GLY A 162 -5.72 6.18 26.42
CA GLY A 162 -7.17 5.94 26.38
C GLY A 162 -7.95 7.06 25.72
N TYR A 163 -7.56 8.32 25.93
CA TYR A 163 -8.18 9.47 25.26
C TYR A 163 -7.85 9.49 23.79
N GLN A 164 -6.60 9.25 23.42
CA GLN A 164 -6.18 9.18 22.02
C GLN A 164 -6.90 8.07 21.28
N PHE A 165 -7.03 6.89 21.89
CA PHE A 165 -7.78 5.76 21.35
C PHE A 165 -9.25 6.12 21.09
N SER A 166 -9.91 6.71 22.10
CA SER A 166 -11.32 7.11 21.98
C SER A 166 -11.54 8.15 20.89
N ASN A 167 -10.64 9.15 20.79
CA ASN A 167 -10.70 10.16 19.73
C ASN A 167 -10.54 9.53 18.33
N ALA A 168 -9.53 8.67 18.16
CA ALA A 168 -9.27 8.00 16.89
C ALA A 168 -10.47 7.15 16.46
N VAL A 169 -11.02 6.34 17.37
CA VAL A 169 -12.20 5.50 17.11
C VAL A 169 -13.41 6.34 16.70
N GLU A 170 -13.66 7.47 17.37
CA GLU A 170 -14.79 8.34 17.04
C GLU A 170 -14.68 8.92 15.62
N HIS A 171 -13.51 9.43 15.25
CA HIS A 171 -13.28 9.97 13.90
C HIS A 171 -13.35 8.89 12.82
N LEU A 172 -12.82 7.68 13.11
CA LEU A 172 -12.90 6.55 12.17
C LEU A 172 -14.33 6.02 12.01
N LYS A 173 -15.15 6.02 13.08
CA LYS A 173 -16.58 5.72 12.98
C LYS A 173 -17.28 6.73 12.06
N TYR A 174 -17.02 8.01 12.25
CA TYR A 174 -17.59 9.06 11.40
C TYR A 174 -17.19 8.89 9.93
N ALA A 175 -15.93 8.53 9.66
CA ALA A 175 -15.45 8.23 8.32
C ALA A 175 -16.12 6.97 7.73
N ALA A 176 -16.20 5.90 8.51
CA ALA A 176 -16.80 4.64 8.10
C ALA A 176 -18.29 4.80 7.77
N ASP A 177 -19.05 5.49 8.61
CA ASP A 177 -20.47 5.81 8.37
C ASP A 177 -20.69 6.55 7.05
N PHE A 178 -19.79 7.46 6.70
CA PHE A 178 -19.85 8.16 5.43
C PHE A 178 -19.60 7.20 4.25
N LEU A 179 -18.59 6.35 4.35
CA LEU A 179 -18.23 5.40 3.29
C LEU A 179 -19.31 4.32 3.12
N GLU A 180 -19.93 3.85 4.19
CA GLU A 180 -21.05 2.91 4.10
C GLU A 180 -22.24 3.52 3.37
N LYS A 181 -22.62 4.74 3.72
CA LYS A 181 -23.76 5.46 3.10
C LYS A 181 -23.56 5.76 1.61
N ASN A 182 -22.31 5.82 1.14
CA ASN A 182 -21.97 6.18 -0.25
C ASN A 182 -21.38 5.03 -1.05
N ASP A 183 -21.42 3.80 -0.52
CA ASP A 183 -20.76 2.61 -1.10
C ASP A 183 -19.30 2.89 -1.49
N GLY A 184 -18.59 3.59 -0.61
CA GLY A 184 -17.20 3.99 -0.81
C GLY A 184 -16.21 2.84 -0.62
N PRO A 185 -14.93 3.06 -0.94
CA PRO A 185 -13.88 2.08 -0.71
C PRO A 185 -13.66 1.82 0.79
N ILE A 186 -12.94 0.74 1.11
CA ILE A 186 -12.62 0.35 2.48
C ILE A 186 -11.36 1.10 2.93
N MET A 187 -11.43 1.80 4.07
CA MET A 187 -10.26 2.29 4.78
C MET A 187 -9.44 1.11 5.29
N VAL A 188 -8.17 1.06 4.99
CA VAL A 188 -7.26 0.09 5.59
C VAL A 188 -6.21 0.82 6.41
N LEU A 189 -6.24 0.58 7.74
CA LEU A 189 -5.37 1.23 8.70
C LEU A 189 -3.99 0.59 8.66
N GLU A 190 -2.96 1.37 8.44
CA GLU A 190 -1.57 0.92 8.41
C GLU A 190 -0.85 1.21 9.72
N SER A 191 -0.28 0.16 10.32
CA SER A 191 0.62 0.27 11.47
C SER A 191 2.05 0.50 10.99
N LEU A 192 2.66 1.62 11.38
CA LEU A 192 3.97 2.02 10.89
C LEU A 192 5.06 1.86 11.98
N ASN A 193 6.22 1.33 11.60
CA ASN A 193 7.31 1.12 12.52
C ASN A 193 7.94 2.44 13.01
N ILE A 194 8.33 2.47 14.28
CA ILE A 194 8.87 3.68 14.94
C ILE A 194 10.27 4.09 14.47
N LYS A 195 11.02 3.21 13.81
CA LYS A 195 12.38 3.53 13.33
C LYS A 195 12.32 4.41 12.08
N ASN A 196 11.42 4.12 11.16
CA ASN A 196 11.23 4.89 9.95
C ASN A 196 10.23 6.04 10.13
N HIS A 197 9.26 5.87 11.07
CA HIS A 197 8.16 6.82 11.30
C HIS A 197 8.03 7.15 12.81
N PRO A 198 9.01 7.87 13.41
CA PRO A 198 8.96 8.22 14.82
C PRO A 198 7.78 9.13 15.13
N GLY A 199 7.16 8.94 16.29
CA GLY A 199 6.05 9.79 16.77
C GLY A 199 4.66 9.42 16.23
N LEU A 200 4.52 8.44 15.35
CA LEU A 200 3.21 7.96 14.93
C LEU A 200 2.53 7.16 16.03
N TRP A 201 1.21 7.28 16.10
CA TRP A 201 0.42 6.68 17.17
C TRP A 201 0.15 5.18 16.95
N LEU A 202 -0.24 4.78 15.72
CA LEU A 202 -0.54 3.39 15.39
C LEU A 202 0.74 2.64 14.98
N LYS A 203 1.19 1.71 15.84
CA LYS A 203 2.52 1.08 15.72
C LYS A 203 2.48 -0.44 15.54
N LYS A 204 1.40 -1.11 16.00
CA LYS A 204 1.33 -2.57 16.12
C LYS A 204 0.02 -3.14 15.59
N ILE A 205 0.05 -4.38 15.12
CA ILE A 205 -1.14 -5.08 14.64
C ILE A 205 -2.19 -5.28 15.74
N PRO A 206 -1.88 -5.70 16.98
CA PRO A 206 -2.88 -5.79 18.02
C PRO A 206 -3.57 -4.45 18.36
N GLN A 207 -2.84 -3.33 18.20
CA GLN A 207 -3.42 -2.00 18.38
C GLN A 207 -4.40 -1.66 17.24
N ALA A 208 -4.02 -1.93 15.98
CA ALA A 208 -4.89 -1.76 14.82
C ALA A 208 -6.15 -2.63 14.94
N TYR A 209 -5.99 -3.88 15.38
CA TYR A 209 -7.09 -4.80 15.63
C TYR A 209 -8.09 -4.22 16.65
N ALA A 210 -7.60 -3.76 17.79
CA ALA A 210 -8.45 -3.14 18.80
C ALA A 210 -9.22 -1.93 18.28
N VAL A 211 -8.58 -1.09 17.44
CA VAL A 211 -9.23 0.06 16.79
C VAL A 211 -10.32 -0.41 15.82
N CYS A 212 -10.03 -1.35 14.92
CA CYS A 212 -11.01 -1.85 13.95
C CYS A 212 -12.21 -2.51 14.65
N LYS A 213 -11.98 -3.32 15.69
CA LYS A 213 -13.05 -3.91 16.51
C LYS A 213 -13.91 -2.86 17.22
N ALA A 214 -13.27 -1.79 17.74
CA ALA A 214 -14.00 -0.70 18.40
C ALA A 214 -14.78 0.16 17.40
N VAL A 215 -14.28 0.34 16.18
CA VAL A 215 -15.03 1.01 15.08
C VAL A 215 -16.21 0.14 14.65
N GLY A 216 -16.02 -1.17 14.49
CA GLY A 216 -17.08 -2.14 14.22
C GLY A 216 -17.72 -2.02 12.83
N SER A 217 -16.96 -1.56 11.82
CA SER A 217 -17.45 -1.32 10.46
C SER A 217 -16.72 -2.16 9.41
N PRO A 218 -17.41 -2.68 8.39
CA PRO A 218 -16.77 -3.33 7.24
C PRO A 218 -15.95 -2.35 6.38
N LYS A 219 -16.12 -1.03 6.57
CA LYS A 219 -15.36 0.02 5.87
C LYS A 219 -14.11 0.48 6.63
N CYS A 220 -13.77 -0.17 7.76
CA CYS A 220 -12.55 0.11 8.53
C CYS A 220 -11.86 -1.20 8.87
N LYS A 221 -10.76 -1.50 8.21
CA LYS A 221 -10.03 -2.77 8.29
C LYS A 221 -8.53 -2.51 8.43
N ILE A 222 -7.73 -3.57 8.54
CA ILE A 222 -6.28 -3.51 8.68
C ILE A 222 -5.61 -3.68 7.32
N LEU A 223 -4.64 -2.82 7.05
CA LEU A 223 -3.54 -3.08 6.14
C LEU A 223 -2.39 -3.63 6.98
N ASN A 224 -2.03 -4.89 6.77
CA ASN A 224 -0.89 -5.50 7.42
C ASN A 224 0.35 -5.41 6.52
N ASP A 225 1.16 -4.37 6.72
CA ASP A 225 2.50 -4.31 6.13
C ASP A 225 3.46 -5.15 6.97
N LEU A 226 3.90 -6.27 6.40
CA LEU A 226 4.73 -7.26 7.09
C LEU A 226 6.16 -6.74 7.35
N TYR A 227 6.65 -5.78 6.57
CA TYR A 227 7.91 -5.10 6.86
C TYR A 227 7.80 -4.24 8.13
N HIS A 228 6.77 -3.40 8.21
CA HIS A 228 6.56 -2.58 9.39
C HIS A 228 6.32 -3.43 10.63
N GLN A 229 5.56 -4.50 10.51
CA GLN A 229 5.31 -5.43 11.60
C GLN A 229 6.61 -6.12 12.04
N GLN A 230 7.45 -6.63 11.11
CA GLN A 230 8.72 -7.26 11.45
C GLN A 230 9.65 -6.31 12.22
N VAL A 231 9.79 -5.08 11.76
CA VAL A 231 10.66 -4.07 12.41
C VAL A 231 10.18 -3.71 13.82
N THR A 232 8.87 -3.71 14.05
CA THR A 232 8.28 -3.25 15.33
C THR A 232 8.14 -4.38 16.36
N GLU A 233 7.60 -5.53 15.96
CA GLU A 233 7.15 -6.56 16.91
C GLU A 233 7.46 -8.01 16.49
N GLY A 234 7.73 -8.26 15.21
CA GLY A 234 7.90 -9.63 14.73
C GLY A 234 6.60 -10.46 14.87
N ASN A 235 6.76 -11.77 15.15
CA ASN A 235 5.65 -12.70 15.39
C ASN A 235 4.55 -12.65 14.31
N LEU A 236 5.00 -12.65 13.02
CA LEU A 236 4.14 -12.30 11.88
C LEU A 236 2.94 -13.23 11.74
N ILE A 237 3.16 -14.56 11.72
CA ILE A 237 2.10 -15.54 11.47
C ILE A 237 1.06 -15.56 12.60
N GLU A 238 1.47 -15.53 13.87
CA GLU A 238 0.53 -15.52 15.00
C GLU A 238 -0.32 -14.25 15.02
N ASN A 239 0.27 -13.10 14.72
CA ASN A 239 -0.48 -11.84 14.60
C ASN A 239 -1.44 -11.83 13.39
N ILE A 240 -1.05 -12.44 12.25
CA ILE A 240 -1.97 -12.66 11.13
C ILE A 240 -3.17 -13.50 11.58
N ASP A 241 -2.93 -14.58 12.32
CA ASP A 241 -4.00 -15.46 12.79
C ASP A 241 -4.93 -14.76 13.79
N ALA A 242 -4.37 -14.03 14.74
CA ALA A 242 -5.12 -13.30 15.75
C ALA A 242 -5.97 -12.15 15.20
N ALA A 243 -5.52 -11.53 14.11
CA ALA A 243 -6.18 -10.37 13.49
C ALA A 243 -6.90 -10.69 12.18
N TRP A 244 -7.00 -11.95 11.80
CA TRP A 244 -7.45 -12.40 10.48
C TRP A 244 -8.79 -11.80 10.03
N ASP A 245 -9.77 -11.72 10.90
CA ASP A 245 -11.12 -11.21 10.63
C ASP A 245 -11.16 -9.68 10.35
N GLU A 246 -10.08 -8.98 10.69
CA GLU A 246 -9.96 -7.55 10.44
C GLU A 246 -8.92 -7.19 9.35
N ILE A 247 -8.08 -8.14 8.88
CA ILE A 247 -7.11 -7.89 7.82
C ILE A 247 -7.81 -7.91 6.45
N ALA A 248 -7.70 -6.81 5.69
CA ALA A 248 -8.26 -6.69 4.35
C ALA A 248 -7.21 -6.52 3.24
N TYR A 249 -5.98 -6.17 3.61
CA TYR A 249 -4.90 -5.91 2.67
C TYR A 249 -3.54 -6.27 3.28
N PHE A 250 -2.62 -6.77 2.46
CA PHE A 250 -1.24 -7.00 2.85
C PHE A 250 -0.27 -6.14 2.04
N GLN A 251 0.81 -5.70 2.68
CA GLN A 251 1.99 -5.18 1.99
C GLN A 251 3.23 -5.95 2.43
N ILE A 252 4.21 -6.04 1.53
CA ILE A 252 5.46 -6.76 1.77
C ILE A 252 6.68 -5.97 1.31
N ALA A 253 7.74 -6.08 2.10
CA ALA A 253 9.12 -5.79 1.76
C ALA A 253 10.03 -6.55 2.73
N ASP A 254 11.23 -6.95 2.31
CA ASP A 254 12.11 -7.69 3.20
C ASP A 254 12.85 -6.77 4.19
N ASN A 255 13.13 -7.28 5.35
CA ASN A 255 13.88 -6.60 6.41
C ASN A 255 15.19 -7.36 6.68
N PRO A 256 16.33 -6.66 6.80
CA PRO A 256 16.53 -5.22 6.64
C PRO A 256 16.57 -4.77 5.18
N GLY A 257 16.41 -3.47 4.94
CA GLY A 257 16.63 -2.84 3.63
C GLY A 257 15.37 -2.44 2.88
N ARG A 258 14.19 -3.00 3.24
CA ARG A 258 12.91 -2.76 2.57
C ARG A 258 12.97 -3.08 1.06
N ASN A 259 13.71 -4.15 0.72
CA ASN A 259 13.90 -4.61 -0.65
C ASN A 259 13.05 -5.85 -0.97
N GLU A 260 13.40 -6.54 -2.09
CA GLU A 260 12.69 -7.71 -2.59
C GLU A 260 12.69 -8.86 -1.59
N PRO A 261 11.64 -9.71 -1.56
CA PRO A 261 11.62 -10.95 -0.79
C PRO A 261 12.87 -11.81 -1.03
N GLY A 262 13.46 -12.35 0.05
CA GLY A 262 14.67 -13.16 0.00
C GLY A 262 15.98 -12.36 0.07
N THR A 263 15.91 -11.04 0.20
CA THR A 263 17.09 -10.20 0.44
C THR A 263 17.37 -9.94 1.92
N GLY A 264 16.44 -10.31 2.80
CA GLY A 264 16.51 -10.09 4.24
C GLY A 264 16.19 -11.36 5.05
N GLU A 265 15.55 -11.18 6.19
CA GLU A 265 15.34 -12.21 7.22
C GLU A 265 13.93 -12.82 7.23
N ILE A 266 12.97 -12.26 6.45
CA ILE A 266 11.57 -12.69 6.50
C ILE A 266 11.34 -13.91 5.62
N ASN A 267 10.79 -14.98 6.20
CA ASN A 267 10.42 -16.17 5.44
C ASN A 267 9.09 -15.96 4.69
N TYR A 268 9.11 -15.15 3.64
CA TYR A 268 7.92 -14.83 2.86
C TYR A 268 7.27 -16.05 2.21
N LYS A 269 8.05 -17.05 1.75
CA LYS A 269 7.48 -18.29 1.20
C LYS A 269 6.51 -18.94 2.19
N LYS A 270 6.91 -19.05 3.44
CA LYS A 270 6.08 -19.65 4.49
C LYS A 270 4.84 -18.80 4.81
N ILE A 271 4.98 -17.49 4.82
CA ILE A 271 3.87 -16.57 5.09
C ILE A 271 2.85 -16.61 3.95
N MET A 272 3.30 -16.58 2.68
CA MET A 272 2.41 -16.65 1.52
C MET A 272 1.63 -17.99 1.48
N GLU A 273 2.29 -19.11 1.75
CA GLU A 273 1.62 -20.41 1.91
C GLU A 273 0.57 -20.38 3.02
N HIS A 274 0.85 -19.69 4.13
CA HIS A 274 -0.06 -19.59 5.27
C HIS A 274 -1.32 -18.80 4.92
N ILE A 275 -1.17 -17.58 4.38
CA ILE A 275 -2.32 -16.74 4.02
C ILE A 275 -3.14 -17.36 2.87
N TYR A 276 -2.50 -18.03 1.92
CA TYR A 276 -3.18 -18.77 0.86
C TYR A 276 -4.05 -19.90 1.42
N LYS A 277 -3.51 -20.71 2.34
CA LYS A 277 -4.27 -21.78 3.03
C LYS A 277 -5.44 -21.24 3.85
N LYS A 278 -5.36 -20.01 4.34
CA LYS A 278 -6.46 -19.32 5.02
C LYS A 278 -7.52 -18.76 4.05
N GLY A 279 -7.32 -18.91 2.74
CA GLY A 279 -8.26 -18.44 1.72
C GLY A 279 -8.12 -16.96 1.38
N TYR A 280 -6.93 -16.36 1.50
CA TYR A 280 -6.73 -14.98 1.09
C TYR A 280 -6.82 -14.83 -0.43
N GLU A 281 -7.78 -14.04 -0.89
CA GLU A 281 -8.02 -13.71 -2.30
C GLU A 281 -7.76 -12.24 -2.64
N GLY A 282 -7.27 -11.49 -1.64
CA GLY A 282 -7.00 -10.05 -1.78
C GLY A 282 -5.71 -9.76 -2.55
N ILE A 283 -5.30 -8.50 -2.52
CA ILE A 283 -4.08 -8.01 -3.16
C ILE A 283 -2.96 -7.94 -2.12
N ILE A 284 -1.74 -8.25 -2.56
CA ILE A 284 -0.51 -8.12 -1.78
C ILE A 284 0.34 -7.03 -2.44
N GLY A 285 0.38 -5.86 -1.82
CA GLY A 285 1.19 -4.73 -2.30
C GLY A 285 2.68 -4.99 -2.15
N LEU A 286 3.43 -4.62 -3.16
CA LEU A 286 4.90 -4.67 -3.12
C LEU A 286 5.41 -3.28 -2.72
N GLU A 287 5.26 -2.92 -1.44
CA GLU A 287 5.70 -1.62 -0.93
C GLU A 287 7.18 -1.66 -0.53
N LEU A 288 8.01 -1.93 -1.51
CA LEU A 288 9.44 -2.14 -1.39
C LEU A 288 10.24 -1.24 -2.35
N VAL A 289 11.53 -1.10 -2.08
CA VAL A 289 12.47 -0.43 -2.98
C VAL A 289 13.24 -1.48 -3.77
N GLN A 290 13.08 -1.49 -5.09
CA GLN A 290 13.86 -2.38 -5.93
C GLN A 290 15.37 -2.11 -5.72
N SER A 291 16.12 -3.14 -5.34
CA SER A 291 17.50 -2.99 -4.89
C SER A 291 18.46 -2.56 -5.99
N LYS A 292 18.19 -2.98 -7.25
CA LYS A 292 19.04 -2.69 -8.40
C LYS A 292 18.21 -2.06 -9.52
N ALA A 293 18.56 -0.84 -9.91
CA ALA A 293 17.91 -0.09 -11.00
C ALA A 293 18.53 -0.41 -12.37
N THR A 294 18.64 -1.70 -12.72
CA THR A 294 19.20 -2.22 -13.97
C THR A 294 18.26 -3.27 -14.56
N PRO A 295 18.38 -3.63 -15.84
CA PRO A 295 17.57 -4.70 -16.44
C PRO A 295 17.67 -6.03 -15.69
N GLU A 296 18.88 -6.41 -15.26
CA GLU A 296 19.08 -7.61 -14.44
C GLU A 296 18.45 -7.48 -13.05
N GLY A 297 18.32 -6.25 -12.53
CA GLY A 297 17.59 -5.94 -11.31
C GLY A 297 16.09 -6.09 -11.51
N ASP A 298 15.54 -5.75 -12.68
CA ASP A 298 14.13 -5.95 -13.00
C ASP A 298 13.79 -7.45 -13.08
N GLU A 299 14.68 -8.27 -13.67
CA GLU A 299 14.54 -9.73 -13.67
C GLU A 299 14.62 -10.29 -12.26
N PHE A 300 15.59 -9.87 -11.48
CA PHE A 300 15.74 -10.29 -10.07
C PHE A 300 14.50 -9.94 -9.23
N PHE A 301 13.90 -8.75 -9.43
CA PHE A 301 12.66 -8.35 -8.77
C PHE A 301 11.51 -9.33 -9.07
N VAL A 302 11.30 -9.66 -10.35
CA VAL A 302 10.24 -10.60 -10.75
C VAL A 302 10.51 -12.00 -10.21
N ASP A 303 11.74 -12.51 -10.31
CA ASP A 303 12.13 -13.84 -9.83
C ASP A 303 12.00 -13.94 -8.31
N SER A 304 12.36 -12.88 -7.58
CA SER A 304 12.19 -12.80 -6.13
C SER A 304 10.73 -12.94 -5.73
N VAL A 305 9.82 -12.18 -6.37
CA VAL A 305 8.37 -12.31 -6.13
C VAL A 305 7.86 -13.69 -6.55
N ARG A 306 8.38 -14.23 -7.66
CA ARG A 306 8.01 -15.58 -8.14
C ARG A 306 8.40 -16.68 -7.15
N SER A 307 9.53 -16.53 -6.46
CA SER A 307 10.04 -17.50 -5.49
C SER A 307 9.13 -17.69 -4.27
N ILE A 308 8.34 -16.68 -3.95
CA ILE A 308 7.41 -16.71 -2.81
C ILE A 308 5.96 -16.99 -3.21
N ASP A 309 5.65 -17.03 -4.51
CA ASP A 309 4.32 -17.37 -4.98
C ASP A 309 3.96 -18.82 -4.59
N VAL A 310 2.68 -19.09 -4.44
CA VAL A 310 2.17 -20.42 -4.12
C VAL A 310 2.06 -21.26 -5.38
N ALA A 311 2.21 -22.58 -5.22
CA ALA A 311 2.11 -23.53 -6.34
C ALA A 311 0.66 -23.91 -6.62
#